data_7e15b6e9fd156abe530dcad1eea4fba4
#
_entry.id   7e15b6e9fd156abe530dcad1eea4fba4
#
_cell.length_a   1.000
_cell.length_b   1.000
_cell.length_c   1.000
_cell.angle_alpha   90.00
_cell.angle_beta   90.00
_cell.angle_gamma   90.00
#
_symmetry.space_group_name_H-M   'P 1'
#
loop_
_entity.id
_entity.type
_entity.pdbx_description
1 polymer ?
#
loop_
_entity_poly.entity_id
_entity_poly.type
_entity_poly.pdbx_seq_one_letter_code
_entity_poly.pdbx_strand_id
1 'polypeptide(L)'
;WDKIMETVKTWGMNFIRCHSYCPPEAAFEAADRAGVYLQIECDMWNVFAPDAQMNNVLWEETKRILDTFGNHPSFLMLSPSNEPGGDWLMPLTDWVSKCRAYDSRHLYTIQSGWPYPMEPDKITGTDYVYFHRSGFGIQPGGTIRGPRGWNGGDYRESLKDISYPVICHELGQWCSYPDFDVIENKDAKRNATVLSLMIDWGI
;
A
#
# COMPACT_ATOMS: atom_id res chain seq x y z
N TRP A 1 8.57 -12.60 13.53
CA TRP A 1 7.43 -11.67 13.44
C TRP A 1 7.13 -11.03 14.80
N ASP A 2 7.22 -11.74 15.91
CA ASP A 2 6.94 -11.17 17.24
C ASP A 2 7.76 -9.90 17.52
N LYS A 3 9.06 -9.91 17.22
CA LYS A 3 9.92 -8.72 17.34
C LYS A 3 9.45 -7.55 16.45
N ILE A 4 8.92 -7.81 15.27
CA ILE A 4 8.36 -6.78 14.39
C ILE A 4 7.13 -6.16 15.05
N MET A 5 6.22 -6.98 15.55
CA MET A 5 4.99 -6.52 16.20
C MET A 5 5.29 -5.71 17.47
N GLU A 6 6.25 -6.16 18.27
CA GLU A 6 6.73 -5.43 19.44
C GLU A 6 7.29 -4.06 19.04
N THR A 7 8.13 -4.02 18.03
CA THR A 7 8.72 -2.76 17.51
C THR A 7 7.63 -1.79 17.05
N VAL A 8 6.68 -2.26 16.26
CA VAL A 8 5.54 -1.47 15.77
C VAL A 8 4.77 -0.84 16.94
N LYS A 9 4.46 -1.63 17.97
CA LYS A 9 3.77 -1.14 19.16
C LYS A 9 4.59 -0.16 19.99
N THR A 10 5.90 -0.38 20.10
CA THR A 10 6.82 0.54 20.79
C THR A 10 6.82 1.93 20.14
N TRP A 11 6.59 1.98 18.82
CA TRP A 11 6.45 3.24 18.07
C TRP A 11 5.02 3.82 18.12
N GLY A 12 4.13 3.22 18.88
CA GLY A 12 2.73 3.66 19.02
C GLY A 12 1.86 3.33 17.81
N MET A 13 2.32 2.46 16.91
CA MET A 13 1.56 2.00 15.75
C MET A 13 0.81 0.70 16.07
N ASN A 14 -0.32 0.50 15.42
CA ASN A 14 -1.15 -0.70 15.57
C ASN A 14 -1.57 -1.31 14.22
N PHE A 15 -0.91 -0.89 13.14
CA PHE A 15 -1.27 -1.28 11.78
C PHE A 15 -0.02 -1.45 10.92
N ILE A 16 0.02 -2.50 10.10
CA ILE A 16 1.07 -2.78 9.13
C ILE A 16 0.44 -3.02 7.77
N ARG A 17 0.97 -2.34 6.75
CA ARG A 17 0.68 -2.63 5.35
C ARG A 17 1.73 -3.57 4.78
N CYS A 18 1.28 -4.68 4.20
CA CYS A 18 2.13 -5.62 3.48
C CYS A 18 2.14 -5.25 1.99
N HIS A 19 3.13 -4.47 1.58
CA HIS A 19 3.23 -3.91 0.22
C HIS A 19 3.42 -5.00 -0.83
N SER A 20 2.44 -5.16 -1.71
CA SER A 20 2.45 -6.11 -2.85
C SER A 20 2.76 -7.55 -2.46
N TYR A 21 2.33 -8.00 -1.29
CA TYR A 21 2.46 -9.41 -0.90
C TYR A 21 1.54 -9.81 0.24
N CYS A 22 1.22 -11.10 0.31
CA CYS A 22 0.60 -11.72 1.46
C CYS A 22 1.68 -12.36 2.35
N PRO A 23 1.82 -11.96 3.62
CA PRO A 23 2.84 -12.51 4.50
C PRO A 23 2.51 -13.97 4.92
N PRO A 24 3.48 -14.73 5.43
CA PRO A 24 3.25 -16.08 5.91
C PRO A 24 2.39 -16.10 7.17
N GLU A 25 1.76 -17.24 7.47
CA GLU A 25 0.90 -17.49 8.64
C GLU A 25 1.51 -16.97 9.95
N ALA A 26 2.81 -17.17 10.16
CA ALA A 26 3.52 -16.69 11.33
C ALA A 26 3.41 -15.16 11.56
N ALA A 27 3.17 -14.38 10.50
CA ALA A 27 2.94 -12.94 10.62
C ALA A 27 1.55 -12.66 11.19
N PHE A 28 0.53 -13.36 10.70
CA PHE A 28 -0.84 -13.24 11.19
C PHE A 28 -0.93 -13.67 12.65
N GLU A 29 -0.37 -14.82 12.99
CA GLU A 29 -0.33 -15.29 14.38
C GLU A 29 0.35 -14.29 15.33
N ALA A 30 1.47 -13.71 14.93
CA ALA A 30 2.17 -12.70 15.73
C ALA A 30 1.34 -11.41 15.84
N ALA A 31 0.69 -11.00 14.78
CA ALA A 31 -0.19 -9.83 14.75
C ALA A 31 -1.44 -10.05 15.63
N ASP A 32 -2.05 -11.23 15.58
CA ASP A 32 -3.18 -11.61 16.42
C ASP A 32 -2.81 -11.52 17.91
N ARG A 33 -1.68 -12.12 18.29
CA ARG A 33 -1.19 -12.06 19.68
C ARG A 33 -0.89 -10.65 20.15
N ALA A 34 -0.37 -9.82 19.27
CA ALA A 34 0.05 -8.46 19.59
C ALA A 34 -1.10 -7.43 19.52
N GLY A 35 -2.22 -7.76 18.90
CA GLY A 35 -3.29 -6.79 18.61
C GLY A 35 -2.86 -5.74 17.59
N VAL A 36 -2.14 -6.16 16.54
CA VAL A 36 -1.72 -5.33 15.39
C VAL A 36 -2.55 -5.73 14.18
N TYR A 37 -3.15 -4.77 13.51
CA TYR A 37 -3.91 -5.02 12.29
C TYR A 37 -3.01 -5.09 11.07
N LEU A 38 -3.41 -5.92 10.11
CA LEU A 38 -2.71 -6.10 8.85
C LEU A 38 -3.60 -5.67 7.68
N GLN A 39 -3.01 -4.94 6.76
CA GLN A 39 -3.49 -4.83 5.40
C GLN A 39 -2.63 -5.74 4.52
N ILE A 40 -3.30 -6.65 3.86
CA ILE A 40 -2.69 -7.55 2.90
C ILE A 40 -2.87 -6.95 1.51
N GLU A 41 -1.88 -7.11 0.66
CA GLU A 41 -2.00 -6.83 -0.77
C GLU A 41 -1.79 -8.14 -1.54
N CYS A 42 -2.54 -8.29 -2.63
CA CYS A 42 -2.22 -9.32 -3.60
C CYS A 42 -0.84 -9.01 -4.21
N ASP A 43 -0.10 -10.05 -4.61
CA ASP A 43 1.26 -9.89 -5.18
C ASP A 43 1.19 -9.26 -6.59
N MET A 44 0.73 -8.01 -6.60
CA MET A 44 0.44 -7.26 -7.82
C MET A 44 1.00 -5.84 -7.74
N TRP A 45 1.71 -5.47 -8.80
CA TRP A 45 2.06 -4.10 -9.15
C TRP A 45 2.07 -4.02 -10.67
N ASN A 46 0.89 -4.02 -11.26
CA ASN A 46 0.68 -4.35 -12.65
C ASN A 46 -0.19 -3.35 -13.40
N VAL A 47 -0.21 -3.50 -14.72
CA VAL A 47 -1.12 -2.82 -15.63
C VAL A 47 -2.37 -3.66 -15.80
N PHE A 48 -3.52 -3.06 -15.55
CA PHE A 48 -4.83 -3.70 -15.67
C PHE A 48 -5.57 -3.22 -16.92
N ALA A 49 -6.47 -4.05 -17.40
CA ALA A 49 -7.44 -3.72 -18.44
C ALA A 49 -8.70 -4.56 -18.23
N PRO A 50 -9.89 -4.12 -18.71
CA PRO A 50 -11.16 -4.82 -18.43
C PRO A 50 -11.15 -6.32 -18.77
N ASP A 51 -10.53 -6.69 -19.89
CA ASP A 51 -10.49 -8.08 -20.37
C ASP A 51 -9.14 -8.80 -20.11
N ALA A 52 -8.29 -8.23 -19.25
CA ALA A 52 -6.98 -8.80 -19.02
C ALA A 52 -7.07 -10.13 -18.26
N GLN A 53 -6.34 -11.16 -18.75
CA GLN A 53 -6.20 -12.43 -18.05
C GLN A 53 -5.69 -12.25 -16.61
N MET A 54 -4.94 -11.17 -16.36
CA MET A 54 -4.44 -10.80 -15.04
C MET A 54 -5.56 -10.64 -14.00
N ASN A 55 -6.76 -10.20 -14.41
CA ASN A 55 -7.91 -10.07 -13.52
C ASN A 55 -8.34 -11.43 -12.93
N ASN A 56 -8.19 -12.51 -13.71
CA ASN A 56 -8.46 -13.86 -13.24
C ASN A 56 -7.37 -14.33 -12.27
N VAL A 57 -6.11 -14.05 -12.56
CA VAL A 57 -4.98 -14.38 -11.66
C VAL A 57 -5.15 -13.66 -10.33
N LEU A 58 -5.47 -12.37 -10.36
CA LEU A 58 -5.77 -11.58 -9.17
C LEU A 58 -6.92 -12.21 -8.36
N TRP A 59 -8.00 -12.62 -9.01
CA TRP A 59 -9.13 -13.22 -8.34
C TRP A 59 -8.80 -14.57 -7.69
N GLU A 60 -8.06 -15.45 -8.36
CA GLU A 60 -7.64 -16.73 -7.79
C GLU A 60 -6.68 -16.53 -6.61
N GLU A 61 -5.79 -15.55 -6.68
CA GLU A 61 -4.91 -15.19 -5.57
C GLU A 61 -5.71 -14.65 -4.38
N THR A 62 -6.65 -13.76 -4.64
CA THR A 62 -7.56 -13.20 -3.63
C THR A 62 -8.29 -14.31 -2.86
N LYS A 63 -8.87 -15.27 -3.56
CA LYS A 63 -9.57 -16.40 -2.91
C LYS A 63 -8.63 -17.20 -2.03
N ARG A 64 -7.43 -17.54 -2.52
CA ARG A 64 -6.43 -18.26 -1.72
C ARG A 64 -6.07 -17.53 -0.44
N ILE A 65 -5.89 -16.21 -0.51
CA ILE A 65 -5.60 -15.38 0.66
C ILE A 65 -6.76 -15.40 1.65
N LEU A 66 -7.98 -15.17 1.20
CA LEU A 66 -9.17 -15.16 2.04
C LEU A 66 -9.48 -16.52 2.65
N ASP A 67 -9.39 -17.59 1.87
CA ASP A 67 -9.65 -18.96 2.35
C ASP A 67 -8.62 -19.42 3.38
N THR A 68 -7.36 -19.01 3.19
CA THR A 68 -6.26 -19.44 4.07
C THR A 68 -6.20 -18.61 5.34
N PHE A 69 -6.28 -17.28 5.23
CA PHE A 69 -5.96 -16.36 6.31
C PHE A 69 -7.16 -15.54 6.81
N GLY A 70 -8.32 -15.61 6.15
CA GLY A 70 -9.48 -14.77 6.46
C GLY A 70 -10.08 -14.94 7.88
N ASN A 71 -9.65 -15.97 8.63
CA ASN A 71 -10.07 -16.16 10.02
C ASN A 71 -9.16 -15.47 11.06
N HIS A 72 -8.04 -14.90 10.65
CA HIS A 72 -7.17 -14.17 11.56
C HIS A 72 -7.79 -12.83 11.94
N PRO A 73 -8.00 -12.53 13.23
CA PRO A 73 -8.57 -11.26 13.68
C PRO A 73 -7.69 -10.04 13.34
N SER A 74 -6.40 -10.25 13.11
CA SER A 74 -5.49 -9.22 12.63
C SER A 74 -5.68 -8.86 11.16
N PHE A 75 -6.21 -9.75 10.34
CA PHE A 75 -6.46 -9.51 8.92
C PHE A 75 -7.67 -8.57 8.75
N LEU A 76 -7.41 -7.27 8.72
CA LEU A 76 -8.47 -6.26 8.66
C LEU A 76 -8.79 -5.81 7.24
N MET A 77 -7.77 -5.62 6.39
CA MET A 77 -7.87 -4.90 5.13
C MET A 77 -7.20 -5.66 3.99
N LEU A 78 -7.81 -5.61 2.80
CA LEU A 78 -7.26 -6.21 1.59
C LEU A 78 -7.29 -5.22 0.42
N SER A 79 -6.17 -5.14 -0.30
CA SER A 79 -6.00 -4.34 -1.51
C SER A 79 -5.56 -5.21 -2.69
N PRO A 80 -6.04 -4.93 -3.91
CA PRO A 80 -5.71 -5.73 -5.08
C PRO A 80 -4.28 -5.52 -5.56
N SER A 81 -3.74 -4.32 -5.39
CA SER A 81 -2.47 -3.93 -6.01
C SER A 81 -1.90 -2.67 -5.39
N ASN A 82 -0.59 -2.59 -5.33
CA ASN A 82 0.11 -1.31 -5.22
C ASN A 82 0.06 -0.59 -6.56
N GLU A 83 -0.25 0.70 -6.56
CA GLU A 83 -0.14 1.63 -7.69
C GLU A 83 -0.54 1.03 -9.05
N PRO A 84 -1.78 0.57 -9.23
CA PRO A 84 -2.21 -0.08 -10.47
C PRO A 84 -2.11 0.87 -11.67
N GLY A 85 -1.62 0.35 -12.79
CA GLY A 85 -1.53 1.07 -14.05
C GLY A 85 -2.62 0.67 -15.05
N GLY A 86 -2.69 1.37 -16.19
CA GLY A 86 -3.61 1.08 -17.30
C GLY A 86 -5.05 1.50 -17.01
N ASP A 87 -6.01 0.80 -17.60
CA ASP A 87 -7.45 1.01 -17.39
C ASP A 87 -7.94 0.17 -16.19
N TRP A 88 -7.42 0.49 -15.02
CA TRP A 88 -7.54 -0.27 -13.78
C TRP A 88 -8.86 -0.05 -13.03
N LEU A 89 -9.49 1.11 -13.17
CA LEU A 89 -10.57 1.53 -12.29
C LEU A 89 -11.76 0.57 -12.33
N MET A 90 -12.24 0.23 -13.52
CA MET A 90 -13.38 -0.67 -13.69
C MET A 90 -13.09 -2.10 -13.20
N PRO A 91 -12.01 -2.78 -13.64
CA PRO A 91 -11.74 -4.14 -13.18
C PRO A 91 -11.48 -4.21 -11.67
N LEU A 92 -10.88 -3.19 -11.05
CA LEU A 92 -10.64 -3.23 -9.60
C LEU A 92 -11.87 -2.84 -8.77
N THR A 93 -12.78 -2.02 -9.30
CA THR A 93 -14.10 -1.81 -8.71
C THR A 93 -14.93 -3.10 -8.74
N ASP A 94 -14.92 -3.83 -9.85
CA ASP A 94 -15.56 -5.15 -9.94
C ASP A 94 -14.93 -6.16 -8.99
N TRP A 95 -13.61 -6.12 -8.84
CA TRP A 95 -12.90 -6.97 -7.89
C TRP A 95 -13.35 -6.72 -6.44
N VAL A 96 -13.49 -5.47 -6.00
CA VAL A 96 -14.02 -5.15 -4.66
C VAL A 96 -15.43 -5.70 -4.48
N SER A 97 -16.27 -5.57 -5.50
CA SER A 97 -17.64 -6.12 -5.47
C SER A 97 -17.65 -7.64 -5.31
N LYS A 98 -16.76 -8.35 -6.02
CA LYS A 98 -16.57 -9.80 -5.89
C LYS A 98 -16.05 -10.19 -4.50
N CYS A 99 -15.08 -9.44 -3.97
CA CYS A 99 -14.54 -9.67 -2.63
C CYS A 99 -15.64 -9.60 -1.57
N ARG A 100 -16.45 -8.56 -1.59
CA ARG A 100 -17.57 -8.42 -0.63
C ARG A 100 -18.60 -9.52 -0.72
N ALA A 101 -18.88 -9.98 -1.94
CA ALA A 101 -19.82 -11.08 -2.14
C ALA A 101 -19.24 -12.42 -1.65
N TYR A 102 -17.92 -12.57 -1.70
CA TYR A 102 -17.23 -13.78 -1.29
C TYR A 102 -16.97 -13.82 0.21
N ASP A 103 -16.45 -12.72 0.76
CA ASP A 103 -16.14 -12.57 2.18
C ASP A 103 -16.40 -11.13 2.64
N SER A 104 -17.43 -10.92 3.44
CA SER A 104 -17.81 -9.59 3.94
C SER A 104 -17.15 -9.18 5.25
N ARG A 105 -16.19 -9.97 5.76
CA ARG A 105 -15.56 -9.72 7.08
C ARG A 105 -14.45 -8.67 7.03
N HIS A 106 -13.88 -8.42 5.85
CA HIS A 106 -12.74 -7.53 5.67
C HIS A 106 -13.14 -6.21 5.03
N LEU A 107 -12.25 -5.21 5.12
CA LEU A 107 -12.38 -3.94 4.41
C LEU A 107 -11.59 -4.00 3.11
N TYR A 108 -12.19 -3.51 2.04
CA TYR A 108 -11.62 -3.59 0.68
C TYR A 108 -11.41 -2.21 0.08
N THR A 109 -10.32 -2.04 -0.64
CA THR A 109 -10.02 -0.85 -1.44
C THR A 109 -9.75 -1.22 -2.89
N ILE A 110 -9.92 -0.27 -3.80
CA ILE A 110 -9.63 -0.47 -5.23
C ILE A 110 -8.15 -0.31 -5.58
N GLN A 111 -7.33 0.22 -4.67
CA GLN A 111 -5.90 0.45 -4.90
C GLN A 111 -5.17 0.80 -3.60
N SER A 112 -3.84 0.67 -3.62
CA SER A 112 -2.95 1.28 -2.62
C SER A 112 -2.02 2.26 -3.33
N GLY A 113 -2.18 3.55 -3.05
CA GLY A 113 -1.32 4.61 -3.59
C GLY A 113 -1.79 5.23 -4.90
N TRP A 114 -0.86 5.45 -5.83
CA TRP A 114 -1.09 6.07 -7.13
C TRP A 114 -1.58 5.04 -8.17
N PRO A 115 -2.35 5.44 -9.20
CA PRO A 115 -3.05 6.71 -9.36
C PRO A 115 -4.37 6.76 -8.60
N TYR A 116 -4.85 7.96 -8.31
CA TYR A 116 -6.20 8.11 -7.79
C TYR A 116 -7.20 8.28 -8.91
N PRO A 117 -8.46 7.88 -8.69
CA PRO A 117 -9.54 8.42 -9.48
C PRO A 117 -9.58 9.94 -9.26
N MET A 118 -9.44 10.70 -10.32
CA MET A 118 -9.46 12.18 -10.26
C MET A 118 -10.84 12.72 -9.88
N GLU A 119 -11.87 11.89 -9.95
CA GLU A 119 -13.24 12.21 -9.67
C GLU A 119 -13.72 11.35 -8.48
N PRO A 120 -13.85 11.94 -7.27
CA PRO A 120 -14.24 11.20 -6.06
C PRO A 120 -15.57 10.43 -6.20
N ASP A 121 -16.50 10.96 -6.95
CA ASP A 121 -17.81 10.36 -7.24
C ASP A 121 -17.74 9.11 -8.12
N LYS A 122 -16.62 8.87 -8.81
CA LYS A 122 -16.36 7.63 -9.54
C LYS A 122 -15.78 6.52 -8.66
N ILE A 123 -15.39 6.86 -7.43
CA ILE A 123 -14.95 5.87 -6.45
C ILE A 123 -16.21 5.24 -5.86
N THR A 124 -16.56 4.05 -6.28
CA THR A 124 -17.73 3.34 -5.77
C THR A 124 -17.34 2.01 -5.15
N GLY A 125 -18.04 1.67 -4.08
CA GLY A 125 -17.94 0.33 -3.49
C GLY A 125 -16.71 0.07 -2.62
N THR A 126 -15.74 0.96 -2.54
CA THR A 126 -14.58 0.83 -1.64
C THR A 126 -14.94 1.18 -0.19
N ASP A 127 -14.22 0.62 0.79
CA ASP A 127 -14.41 0.95 2.20
C ASP A 127 -13.50 2.09 2.66
N TYR A 128 -12.37 2.26 1.99
CA TYR A 128 -11.37 3.29 2.26
C TYR A 128 -10.60 3.60 0.98
N VAL A 129 -9.87 4.69 0.98
CA VAL A 129 -9.06 5.12 -0.15
C VAL A 129 -7.64 5.47 0.30
N TYR A 130 -6.70 5.23 -0.58
CA TYR A 130 -5.32 5.69 -0.41
C TYR A 130 -5.07 6.98 -1.17
N PHE A 131 -4.35 7.90 -0.55
CA PHE A 131 -3.81 9.07 -1.24
C PHE A 131 -2.30 9.12 -1.13
N HIS A 132 -1.69 9.53 -2.21
CA HIS A 132 -0.25 9.60 -2.33
C HIS A 132 0.28 10.79 -1.51
N ARG A 133 0.88 10.49 -0.37
CA ARG A 133 1.75 11.37 0.41
C ARG A 133 1.16 12.65 1.00
N SER A 134 0.02 13.15 0.55
CA SER A 134 -0.54 14.40 1.09
C SER A 134 -1.89 14.84 0.55
N GLY A 135 -2.72 13.93 0.07
CA GLY A 135 -4.11 14.25 -0.27
C GLY A 135 -4.35 14.60 -1.74
N PHE A 136 -5.63 14.79 -2.02
CA PHE A 136 -6.18 14.98 -3.36
C PHE A 136 -5.73 16.29 -4.00
N GLY A 137 -5.37 16.25 -5.28
CA GLY A 137 -5.03 17.45 -6.04
C GLY A 137 -3.66 18.07 -5.75
N ILE A 138 -2.87 17.47 -4.84
CA ILE A 138 -1.52 17.90 -4.57
C ILE A 138 -0.55 17.19 -5.53
N GLN A 139 0.43 17.95 -6.03
CA GLN A 139 1.46 17.51 -6.95
C GLN A 139 2.09 16.16 -6.53
N PRO A 140 2.49 15.30 -7.46
CA PRO A 140 3.25 14.09 -7.14
C PRO A 140 4.42 14.39 -6.21
N GLY A 141 4.50 13.64 -5.09
CA GLY A 141 5.45 13.93 -4.03
C GLY A 141 4.91 14.78 -2.87
N GLY A 142 3.74 15.41 -3.04
CA GLY A 142 3.05 16.17 -2.01
C GLY A 142 3.87 17.28 -1.39
N THR A 143 3.42 17.77 -0.23
CA THR A 143 4.11 18.82 0.53
C THR A 143 5.44 18.34 1.12
N ILE A 144 5.61 17.04 1.33
CA ILE A 144 6.83 16.47 1.94
C ILE A 144 7.98 16.39 0.94
N ARG A 145 7.70 16.03 -0.31
CA ARG A 145 8.71 15.93 -1.38
C ARG A 145 8.75 17.15 -2.30
N GLY A 146 7.98 18.15 -2.04
CA GLY A 146 8.02 19.40 -2.80
C GLY A 146 9.35 20.11 -2.65
N PRO A 147 9.70 21.00 -3.60
CA PRO A 147 10.99 21.71 -3.60
C PRO A 147 11.23 22.59 -2.37
N ARG A 148 10.22 22.82 -1.57
CA ARG A 148 10.30 23.59 -0.30
C ARG A 148 10.33 22.71 0.95
N GLY A 149 10.34 21.39 0.79
CA GLY A 149 10.24 20.45 1.91
C GLY A 149 8.89 20.52 2.65
N TRP A 150 8.80 19.77 3.73
CA TRP A 150 7.63 19.83 4.61
C TRP A 150 7.76 20.98 5.62
N ASN A 151 6.82 21.90 5.59
CA ASN A 151 6.76 23.05 6.49
C ASN A 151 5.50 23.07 7.35
N GLY A 152 4.90 21.91 7.57
CA GLY A 152 3.59 21.78 8.20
C GLY A 152 2.46 22.11 7.23
N GLY A 153 1.48 21.24 7.13
CA GLY A 153 0.32 21.41 6.26
C GLY A 153 -0.95 20.93 6.94
N ASP A 154 -2.03 21.63 6.68
CA ASP A 154 -3.36 21.17 7.04
C ASP A 154 -4.00 20.47 5.82
N TYR A 155 -4.19 19.17 5.93
CA TYR A 155 -4.75 18.34 4.86
C TYR A 155 -6.28 18.34 4.85
N ARG A 156 -6.94 18.89 5.85
CA ARG A 156 -8.40 18.87 6.00
C ARG A 156 -9.10 19.49 4.79
N GLU A 157 -8.56 20.57 4.27
CA GLU A 157 -9.13 21.24 3.10
C GLU A 157 -9.05 20.37 1.84
N SER A 158 -7.95 19.65 1.63
CA SER A 158 -7.78 18.74 0.47
C SER A 158 -8.60 17.45 0.57
N LEU A 159 -9.12 17.13 1.74
CA LEU A 159 -9.88 15.92 2.01
C LEU A 159 -11.37 16.17 2.25
N LYS A 160 -11.82 17.42 2.32
CA LYS A 160 -13.18 17.80 2.74
C LYS A 160 -14.30 17.19 1.90
N ASP A 161 -14.04 16.98 0.62
CA ASP A 161 -15.03 16.45 -0.33
C ASP A 161 -14.97 14.94 -0.48
N ILE A 162 -14.14 14.26 0.34
CA ILE A 162 -13.97 12.82 0.28
C ILE A 162 -14.78 12.18 1.41
N SER A 163 -15.76 11.37 1.04
CA SER A 163 -16.67 10.71 1.98
C SER A 163 -16.12 9.41 2.57
N TYR A 164 -14.98 8.93 2.09
CA TYR A 164 -14.34 7.70 2.55
C TYR A 164 -13.26 7.97 3.59
N PRO A 165 -12.97 7.03 4.50
CA PRO A 165 -11.75 7.03 5.28
C PRO A 165 -10.53 7.09 4.37
N VAL A 166 -9.58 7.97 4.69
CA VAL A 166 -8.38 8.20 3.87
C VAL A 166 -7.15 7.71 4.61
N ILE A 167 -6.33 6.93 3.91
CA ILE A 167 -5.01 6.51 4.37
C ILE A 167 -3.96 7.20 3.51
N CYS A 168 -2.98 7.83 4.16
CA CYS A 168 -1.86 8.44 3.45
C CYS A 168 -0.85 7.35 3.06
N HIS A 169 -0.57 7.26 1.76
CA HIS A 169 0.37 6.31 1.19
C HIS A 169 1.80 6.84 1.29
N GLU A 170 2.69 6.01 1.83
CA GLU A 170 4.13 6.24 1.84
C GLU A 170 4.55 7.62 2.37
N LEU A 171 3.90 8.08 3.41
CA LEU A 171 4.26 9.31 4.11
C LEU A 171 5.66 9.19 4.70
N GLY A 172 6.49 10.23 4.53
CA GLY A 172 7.84 10.25 5.09
C GLY A 172 8.87 9.42 4.33
N GLN A 173 8.63 9.14 3.07
CA GLN A 173 9.61 8.53 2.16
C GLN A 173 10.83 9.44 1.94
N TRP A 174 11.64 9.61 2.98
CA TRP A 174 12.89 10.33 2.94
C TRP A 174 14.02 9.38 2.55
N CYS A 175 14.78 9.78 1.54
CA CYS A 175 16.04 9.10 1.28
C CYS A 175 17.03 9.50 2.35
N SER A 176 17.40 8.57 3.23
CA SER A 176 18.54 8.73 4.12
C SER A 176 19.83 8.51 3.34
N TYR A 177 20.92 9.13 3.78
CA TYR A 177 22.24 8.78 3.26
C TYR A 177 22.51 7.28 3.49
N PRO A 178 23.05 6.57 2.49
CA PRO A 178 23.40 5.18 2.66
C PRO A 178 24.51 5.04 3.71
N ASP A 179 24.46 3.96 4.45
CA ASP A 179 25.57 3.57 5.30
C ASP A 179 26.71 3.07 4.42
N PHE A 180 27.76 3.87 4.27
CA PHE A 180 28.90 3.55 3.42
C PHE A 180 29.67 2.34 3.93
N ASP A 181 29.73 2.10 5.25
CA ASP A 181 30.37 0.91 5.82
C ASP A 181 29.62 -0.37 5.41
N VAL A 182 28.30 -0.30 5.32
CA VAL A 182 27.47 -1.41 4.80
C VAL A 182 27.69 -1.63 3.31
N ILE A 183 27.91 -0.56 2.54
CA ILE A 183 28.22 -0.64 1.10
C ILE A 183 29.57 -1.28 0.88
N GLU A 184 30.60 -0.87 1.60
CA GLU A 184 31.97 -1.38 1.48
C GLU A 184 32.08 -2.88 1.81
N ASN A 185 31.21 -3.37 2.68
CA ASN A 185 31.19 -4.78 3.08
C ASN A 185 30.35 -5.69 2.17
N LYS A 186 29.83 -5.19 1.05
CA LYS A 186 29.00 -5.96 0.11
C LYS A 186 29.73 -6.26 -1.19
N ASP A 187 29.20 -7.24 -1.93
CA ASP A 187 29.67 -7.61 -3.26
C ASP A 187 29.87 -6.35 -4.15
N ALA A 188 31.04 -6.22 -4.74
CA ALA A 188 31.44 -5.06 -5.53
C ALA A 188 30.47 -4.71 -6.67
N LYS A 189 29.82 -5.70 -7.29
CA LYS A 189 28.78 -5.47 -8.33
C LYS A 189 27.54 -4.79 -7.75
N ARG A 190 27.12 -5.17 -6.57
CA ARG A 190 25.98 -4.60 -5.88
C ARG A 190 26.27 -3.18 -5.43
N ASN A 191 27.48 -2.92 -4.98
CA ASN A 191 27.93 -1.58 -4.60
C ASN A 191 27.99 -0.64 -5.81
N ALA A 192 28.52 -1.11 -6.94
CA ALA A 192 28.52 -0.34 -8.19
C ALA A 192 27.11 0.03 -8.68
N THR A 193 26.15 -0.88 -8.55
CA THR A 193 24.76 -0.63 -8.92
C THR A 193 24.13 0.43 -8.02
N VAL A 194 24.35 0.38 -6.71
CA VAL A 194 23.82 1.36 -5.76
C VAL A 194 24.41 2.74 -6.02
N LEU A 195 25.72 2.84 -6.24
CA LEU A 195 26.38 4.10 -6.57
C LEU A 195 25.91 4.68 -7.91
N SER A 196 25.72 3.85 -8.93
CA SER A 196 25.17 4.27 -10.21
C SER A 196 23.77 4.86 -10.06
N LEU A 197 22.88 4.17 -9.34
CA LEU A 197 21.53 4.68 -9.06
C LEU A 197 21.55 6.02 -8.30
N MET A 198 22.48 6.21 -7.36
CA MET A 198 22.60 7.48 -6.64
C MET A 198 23.06 8.61 -7.54
N ILE A 199 24.00 8.36 -8.44
CA ILE A 199 24.50 9.35 -9.42
C ILE A 199 23.38 9.73 -10.41
N ASP A 200 22.62 8.74 -10.89
CA ASP A 200 21.50 8.95 -11.82
C ASP A 200 20.35 9.76 -11.18
N TRP A 201 20.23 9.73 -9.86
CA TRP A 201 19.20 10.49 -9.12
C TRP A 201 19.70 11.84 -8.60
N GLY A 202 20.95 12.23 -8.91
CA GLY A 202 21.51 13.54 -8.58
C GLY A 202 21.72 13.78 -7.06
N ILE A 203 22.01 12.71 -6.33
CA ILE A 203 22.37 12.76 -4.91
C ILE A 203 23.88 12.77 -4.74
#